data_2120755dd24e57d7caf8e12611371d3c
#
_entry.id   2120755dd24e57d7caf8e12611371d3c
#
_cell.length_a   1.000
_cell.length_b   1.000
_cell.length_c   1.000
_cell.angle_alpha   90.00
_cell.angle_beta   90.00
_cell.angle_gamma   90.00
#
_symmetry.space_group_name_H-M   'P 1'
#
loop_
_entity.id
_entity.type
_entity.pdbx_description
1 polymer ?
#
loop_
_entity_poly.entity_id
_entity_poly.type
_entity_poly.pdbx_seq_one_letter_code
_entity_poly.pdbx_strand_id
1 'polypeptide(L)'
;FMHAEDGASPGFTDGDIIGFVRLGNDLSENYYQIEIPLQESPSGSLNAQSVWPVINEIDLPISALETIKSLSILNGTLGSDQPIFYDVVNDDVNEESVNEFSPLDVGEQRISIKGNPNFGDIRTLMIGVKNPSQDNMDVCAEVWFNELRLSDMDNEGGWAATLAVDTNVADFMNISATARQSTSGFGNIEQGPSERDKIDKKQDDIISNINVGQLFPDTWGLNIPLNYGQGEEY
;
A
#
# COMPACT_ATOMS: atom_id res chain seq x y z
N PHE A 1 -7.37 -4.07 17.96
CA PHE A 1 -7.32 -3.93 19.41
C PHE A 1 -7.02 -5.27 20.07
N MET A 2 -6.26 -5.21 21.18
CA MET A 2 -5.98 -6.38 22.01
C MET A 2 -6.39 -6.09 23.44
N HIS A 3 -6.93 -7.12 24.08
CA HIS A 3 -7.26 -7.13 25.50
C HIS A 3 -6.37 -8.17 26.17
N ALA A 4 -5.73 -7.83 27.25
CA ALA A 4 -4.82 -8.73 27.97
C ALA A 4 -5.13 -8.69 29.47
N GLU A 5 -5.45 -9.82 30.04
CA GLU A 5 -5.75 -9.99 31.46
C GLU A 5 -4.77 -10.98 32.10
N ASP A 6 -4.52 -10.79 33.40
CA ASP A 6 -3.84 -11.79 34.21
C ASP A 6 -4.61 -13.11 34.20
N GLY A 7 -3.92 -14.20 33.88
CA GLY A 7 -4.52 -15.53 33.84
C GLY A 7 -4.43 -16.27 35.17
N ALA A 8 -3.24 -16.35 35.72
CA ALA A 8 -2.91 -17.02 36.98
C ALA A 8 -1.52 -16.60 37.46
N SER A 9 -1.09 -17.13 38.64
CA SER A 9 0.27 -16.87 39.12
C SER A 9 1.27 -17.80 38.40
N PRO A 10 2.39 -17.27 37.85
CA PRO A 10 2.74 -15.86 37.82
C PRO A 10 1.88 -15.10 36.81
N GLY A 11 1.41 -13.93 37.18
CA GLY A 11 0.73 -13.01 36.28
C GLY A 11 1.70 -12.31 35.34
N PHE A 12 1.21 -11.24 34.66
CA PHE A 12 2.08 -10.40 33.86
C PHE A 12 1.94 -8.93 34.27
N THR A 13 2.92 -8.13 33.92
CA THR A 13 2.87 -6.68 34.04
C THR A 13 2.98 -6.04 32.66
N ASP A 14 2.69 -4.74 32.59
CA ASP A 14 2.74 -3.99 31.34
C ASP A 14 4.08 -4.22 30.60
N GLY A 15 3.99 -4.66 29.34
CA GLY A 15 5.14 -4.94 28.49
C GLY A 15 5.71 -6.35 28.55
N ASP A 16 5.29 -7.20 29.49
CA ASP A 16 5.77 -8.59 29.61
C ASP A 16 5.27 -9.48 28.46
N ILE A 17 4.27 -9.03 27.73
CA ILE A 17 3.73 -9.72 26.56
C ILE A 17 3.71 -8.75 25.38
N ILE A 18 4.16 -9.27 24.23
CA ILE A 18 4.07 -8.54 22.96
C ILE A 18 2.98 -9.19 22.11
N GLY A 19 1.98 -8.40 21.74
CA GLY A 19 1.04 -8.75 20.70
C GLY A 19 1.63 -8.49 19.32
N PHE A 20 1.34 -9.33 18.34
CA PHE A 20 1.84 -9.12 16.98
C PHE A 20 0.83 -9.48 15.90
N VAL A 21 0.99 -8.80 14.77
CA VAL A 21 0.38 -9.17 13.48
C VAL A 21 1.50 -9.41 12.49
N ARG A 22 1.49 -10.58 11.83
CA ARG A 22 2.42 -10.92 10.75
C ARG A 22 1.63 -11.13 9.47
N LEU A 23 2.13 -10.57 8.38
CA LEU A 23 1.50 -10.66 7.06
C LEU A 23 2.56 -10.78 5.97
N GLY A 24 2.32 -11.58 4.96
CA GLY A 24 3.31 -11.78 3.90
C GLY A 24 2.93 -12.84 2.88
N ASN A 25 3.89 -13.17 2.06
CA ASN A 25 3.76 -14.26 1.08
C ASN A 25 3.75 -15.62 1.78
N ASP A 26 4.47 -15.72 2.89
CA ASP A 26 4.51 -16.86 3.80
C ASP A 26 4.76 -16.36 5.23
N LEU A 27 4.74 -17.28 6.24
CA LEU A 27 4.87 -16.90 7.65
C LEU A 27 6.29 -17.06 8.20
N SER A 28 7.25 -17.53 7.41
CA SER A 28 8.59 -17.90 7.88
C SER A 28 9.71 -17.15 7.16
N GLU A 29 9.61 -16.93 5.86
CA GLU A 29 10.70 -16.41 5.04
C GLU A 29 10.43 -15.01 4.46
N ASN A 30 9.16 -14.70 4.06
CA ASN A 30 8.82 -13.45 3.39
C ASN A 30 7.61 -12.80 4.02
N TYR A 31 7.86 -11.99 5.06
CA TYR A 31 6.79 -11.35 5.83
C TYR A 31 7.19 -9.98 6.37
N TYR A 32 6.16 -9.22 6.70
CA TYR A 32 6.21 -8.08 7.61
C TYR A 32 5.60 -8.50 8.94
N GLN A 33 6.09 -7.96 10.04
CA GLN A 33 5.49 -8.14 11.36
C GLN A 33 5.42 -6.81 12.09
N ILE A 34 4.30 -6.60 12.76
CA ILE A 34 4.03 -5.42 13.58
C ILE A 34 3.88 -5.93 15.02
N GLU A 35 4.56 -5.32 15.95
CA GLU A 35 4.64 -5.70 17.35
C GLU A 35 4.25 -4.53 18.25
N ILE A 36 3.55 -4.82 19.34
CA ILE A 36 3.17 -3.87 20.36
C ILE A 36 3.27 -4.52 21.75
N PRO A 37 3.96 -3.89 22.71
CA PRO A 37 3.92 -4.33 24.10
C PRO A 37 2.52 -4.11 24.67
N LEU A 38 1.96 -5.11 25.31
CA LEU A 38 0.61 -5.04 25.84
C LEU A 38 0.59 -4.46 27.25
N GLN A 39 -0.35 -3.56 27.49
CA GLN A 39 -0.76 -3.12 28.81
C GLN A 39 -1.81 -4.09 29.36
N GLU A 40 -1.73 -4.40 30.65
CA GLU A 40 -2.77 -5.13 31.34
C GLU A 40 -4.09 -4.37 31.29
N SER A 41 -5.15 -5.04 30.86
CA SER A 41 -6.50 -4.52 30.89
C SER A 41 -7.14 -4.79 32.24
N PRO A 42 -7.68 -3.77 32.95
CA PRO A 42 -8.23 -3.98 34.28
C PRO A 42 -9.34 -5.03 34.27
N SER A 43 -9.25 -6.03 35.09
CA SER A 43 -10.26 -7.08 35.24
C SER A 43 -11.56 -6.49 35.78
N GLY A 44 -12.72 -6.99 35.30
CA GLY A 44 -14.04 -6.54 35.69
C GLY A 44 -14.43 -5.18 35.12
N SER A 45 -13.74 -4.68 34.10
CA SER A 45 -14.11 -3.46 33.39
C SER A 45 -15.48 -3.55 32.75
N LEU A 46 -16.27 -2.47 32.86
CA LEU A 46 -17.65 -2.43 32.36
C LEU A 46 -17.82 -1.54 31.12
N ASN A 47 -16.76 -0.86 30.68
CA ASN A 47 -16.83 0.01 29.51
C ASN A 47 -15.86 -0.44 28.41
N ALA A 48 -16.19 -0.16 27.17
CA ALA A 48 -15.43 -0.61 26.01
C ALA A 48 -13.98 -0.09 26.02
N GLN A 49 -13.73 1.13 26.47
CA GLN A 49 -12.38 1.71 26.49
C GLN A 49 -11.45 1.04 27.51
N SER A 50 -12.00 0.55 28.61
CA SER A 50 -11.21 -0.18 29.61
C SER A 50 -10.96 -1.63 29.19
N VAL A 51 -11.92 -2.24 28.49
CA VAL A 51 -11.76 -3.60 27.95
C VAL A 51 -10.82 -3.61 26.76
N TRP A 52 -10.91 -2.60 25.89
CA TRP A 52 -10.08 -2.43 24.71
C TRP A 52 -9.26 -1.13 24.80
N PRO A 53 -8.18 -1.11 25.58
CA PRO A 53 -7.39 0.12 25.74
C PRO A 53 -6.76 0.51 24.41
N VAL A 54 -6.83 1.80 24.09
CA VAL A 54 -6.24 2.34 22.85
C VAL A 54 -4.74 2.08 22.77
N ILE A 55 -4.08 2.02 23.89
CA ILE A 55 -2.64 1.73 23.99
C ILE A 55 -2.29 0.30 23.50
N ASN A 56 -3.27 -0.61 23.45
CA ASN A 56 -3.15 -1.96 22.92
C ASN A 56 -3.69 -2.06 21.48
N GLU A 57 -3.83 -0.94 20.80
CA GLU A 57 -4.22 -0.92 19.40
C GLU A 57 -2.99 -0.93 18.50
N ILE A 58 -2.98 -1.80 17.49
CA ILE A 58 -2.10 -1.65 16.35
C ILE A 58 -2.83 -0.76 15.36
N ASP A 59 -2.36 0.49 15.23
CA ASP A 59 -2.78 1.43 14.20
C ASP A 59 -1.51 1.87 13.46
N LEU A 60 -1.34 1.36 12.26
CA LEU A 60 -0.12 1.57 11.48
C LEU A 60 -0.45 1.91 10.04
N PRO A 61 0.05 3.03 9.50
CA PRO A 61 -0.09 3.34 8.09
C PRO A 61 0.68 2.31 7.25
N ILE A 62 0.08 1.82 6.17
CA ILE A 62 0.73 0.86 5.25
C ILE A 62 2.05 1.43 4.70
N SER A 63 2.13 2.75 4.52
CA SER A 63 3.35 3.44 4.10
C SER A 63 4.55 3.19 5.01
N ALA A 64 4.34 2.92 6.30
CA ALA A 64 5.42 2.54 7.22
C ALA A 64 6.10 1.23 6.79
N LEU A 65 5.32 0.26 6.32
CA LEU A 65 5.86 -1.01 5.81
C LEU A 65 6.56 -0.84 4.46
N GLU A 66 6.11 0.09 3.62
CA GLU A 66 6.82 0.46 2.38
C GLU A 66 8.15 1.16 2.70
N THR A 67 8.16 1.99 3.72
CA THR A 67 9.36 2.68 4.21
C THR A 67 10.43 1.69 4.64
N ILE A 68 10.11 0.71 5.50
CA ILE A 68 11.11 -0.28 5.93
C ILE A 68 11.61 -1.15 4.78
N LYS A 69 10.77 -1.43 3.78
CA LYS A 69 11.22 -2.13 2.58
C LYS A 69 12.22 -1.28 1.79
N SER A 70 11.95 0.01 1.64
CA SER A 70 12.85 0.97 0.97
C SER A 70 14.19 1.10 1.72
N LEU A 71 14.15 1.20 3.05
CA LEU A 71 15.34 1.20 3.90
C LEU A 71 16.13 -0.10 3.76
N SER A 72 15.46 -1.25 3.70
CA SER A 72 16.12 -2.53 3.51
C SER A 72 16.80 -2.65 2.14
N ILE A 73 16.22 -2.05 1.10
CA ILE A 73 16.87 -1.95 -0.23
C ILE A 73 18.11 -1.06 -0.14
N LEU A 74 17.99 0.13 0.44
CA LEU A 74 19.08 1.10 0.56
C LEU A 74 20.26 0.55 1.36
N ASN A 75 19.98 -0.17 2.44
CA ASN A 75 20.98 -0.77 3.33
C ASN A 75 21.50 -2.13 2.83
N GLY A 76 20.98 -2.66 1.72
CA GLY A 76 21.38 -3.96 1.17
C GLY A 76 20.97 -5.14 2.05
N THR A 77 19.96 -4.99 2.90
CA THR A 77 19.46 -6.01 3.84
C THR A 77 18.20 -6.72 3.35
N LEU A 78 17.61 -6.27 2.24
CA LEU A 78 16.46 -6.95 1.65
C LEU A 78 16.82 -8.38 1.23
N GLY A 79 15.98 -9.33 1.60
CA GLY A 79 16.26 -10.77 1.40
C GLY A 79 17.07 -11.39 2.52
N SER A 80 17.27 -10.71 3.66
CA SER A 80 17.94 -11.25 4.83
C SER A 80 17.18 -12.47 5.39
N ASP A 81 17.93 -13.49 5.80
CA ASP A 81 17.41 -14.67 6.50
C ASP A 81 16.97 -14.37 7.94
N GLN A 82 17.37 -13.21 8.46
CA GLN A 82 16.95 -12.72 9.78
C GLN A 82 16.06 -11.50 9.61
N PRO A 83 15.03 -11.35 10.45
CA PRO A 83 14.19 -10.15 10.41
C PRO A 83 14.99 -8.91 10.84
N ILE A 84 14.71 -7.80 10.19
CA ILE A 84 15.27 -6.48 10.50
C ILE A 84 14.17 -5.65 11.15
N PHE A 85 14.44 -5.09 12.31
CA PHE A 85 13.46 -4.39 13.15
C PHE A 85 13.67 -2.88 13.12
N TYR A 86 12.56 -2.15 13.15
CA TYR A 86 12.50 -0.69 13.19
C TYR A 86 11.43 -0.24 14.17
N ASP A 87 11.73 0.72 15.02
CA ASP A 87 10.74 1.28 15.93
C ASP A 87 9.93 2.37 15.23
N VAL A 88 8.65 2.47 15.58
CA VAL A 88 7.71 3.47 15.07
C VAL A 88 7.30 4.36 16.24
N VAL A 89 7.59 5.64 16.13
CA VAL A 89 7.27 6.65 17.15
C VAL A 89 6.43 7.75 16.50
N ASN A 90 5.24 8.00 17.02
CA ASN A 90 4.31 9.00 16.48
C ASN A 90 4.03 8.79 14.96
N ASP A 91 3.78 7.57 14.55
CA ASP A 91 3.54 7.14 13.17
C ASP A 91 4.74 7.27 12.21
N ASP A 92 5.87 7.76 12.69
CA ASP A 92 7.11 7.86 11.92
C ASP A 92 8.02 6.66 12.19
N VAL A 93 8.55 6.08 11.12
CA VAL A 93 9.53 4.98 11.19
C VAL A 93 10.90 5.55 11.50
N ASN A 94 11.53 5.04 12.56
CA ASN A 94 12.94 5.33 12.81
C ASN A 94 13.80 4.66 11.72
N GLU A 95 14.61 5.42 11.01
CA GLU A 95 15.43 4.89 9.89
C GLU A 95 16.55 3.96 10.36
N GLU A 96 16.91 4.01 11.64
CA GLU A 96 17.91 3.12 12.24
C GLU A 96 17.25 1.81 12.67
N SER A 97 17.82 0.69 12.22
CA SER A 97 17.39 -0.64 12.66
C SER A 97 17.78 -0.90 14.10
N VAL A 98 16.90 -1.59 14.82
CA VAL A 98 17.10 -1.96 16.23
C VAL A 98 17.29 -3.47 16.38
N ASN A 99 17.77 -3.90 17.55
CA ASN A 99 17.83 -5.31 17.88
C ASN A 99 16.43 -5.80 18.32
N GLU A 100 16.07 -7.04 18.02
CA GLU A 100 14.80 -7.66 18.45
C GLU A 100 14.54 -7.51 19.95
N PHE A 101 15.60 -7.57 20.76
CA PHE A 101 15.52 -7.50 22.22
C PHE A 101 15.72 -6.08 22.77
N SER A 102 15.79 -5.08 21.93
CA SER A 102 15.82 -3.68 22.40
C SER A 102 14.53 -3.40 23.18
N PRO A 103 14.61 -2.60 24.27
CA PRO A 103 13.41 -2.21 25.00
C PRO A 103 12.40 -1.56 24.04
N LEU A 104 11.13 -1.83 24.27
CA LEU A 104 10.01 -1.22 23.56
C LEU A 104 8.97 -0.87 24.62
N ASP A 105 8.66 0.41 24.73
CA ASP A 105 7.73 0.89 25.75
C ASP A 105 6.28 0.63 25.32
N VAL A 106 5.40 0.47 26.32
CA VAL A 106 3.96 0.30 26.07
C VAL A 106 3.42 1.55 25.36
N GLY A 107 2.71 1.33 24.26
CA GLY A 107 2.20 2.37 23.38
C GLY A 107 3.10 2.70 22.18
N GLU A 108 4.32 2.14 22.15
CA GLU A 108 5.18 2.19 20.95
C GLU A 108 4.97 0.95 20.10
N GLN A 109 5.26 1.07 18.82
CA GLN A 109 5.16 -0.04 17.88
C GLN A 109 6.53 -0.35 17.30
N ARG A 110 6.76 -1.63 17.03
CA ARG A 110 7.94 -2.11 16.31
C ARG A 110 7.50 -2.84 15.06
N ILE A 111 8.11 -2.52 13.94
CA ILE A 111 7.85 -3.22 12.68
C ILE A 111 9.10 -3.94 12.21
N SER A 112 8.91 -5.06 11.55
CA SER A 112 10.04 -5.82 11.00
C SER A 112 9.73 -6.34 9.61
N ILE A 113 10.81 -6.56 8.85
CA ILE A 113 10.78 -7.17 7.53
C ILE A 113 11.76 -8.34 7.49
N LYS A 114 11.32 -9.50 7.00
CA LYS A 114 12.17 -10.64 6.68
C LYS A 114 12.01 -11.02 5.21
N GLY A 115 13.13 -11.38 4.57
CA GLY A 115 13.12 -11.77 3.16
C GLY A 115 12.78 -10.62 2.21
N ASN A 116 11.93 -10.89 1.25
CA ASN A 116 11.43 -9.91 0.28
C ASN A 116 9.91 -10.03 0.09
N PRO A 117 9.12 -9.66 1.09
CA PRO A 117 7.67 -9.74 1.00
C PRO A 117 7.11 -8.75 -0.02
N ASN A 118 6.01 -9.13 -0.67
CA ASN A 118 5.32 -8.32 -1.67
C ASN A 118 3.89 -7.99 -1.22
N PHE A 119 3.58 -6.70 -1.06
CA PHE A 119 2.23 -6.25 -0.69
C PHE A 119 1.15 -6.62 -1.71
N GLY A 120 1.50 -6.69 -2.99
CA GLY A 120 0.57 -7.12 -4.04
C GLY A 120 0.19 -8.61 -3.98
N ASP A 121 0.86 -9.41 -3.13
CA ASP A 121 0.67 -10.86 -3.04
C ASP A 121 0.72 -11.33 -1.57
N ILE A 122 -0.04 -10.67 -0.70
CA ILE A 122 -0.22 -11.14 0.69
C ILE A 122 -1.11 -12.37 0.68
N ARG A 123 -0.57 -13.50 1.09
CA ARG A 123 -1.26 -14.81 1.10
C ARG A 123 -1.58 -15.30 2.49
N THR A 124 -0.83 -14.83 3.47
CA THR A 124 -0.91 -15.34 4.84
C THR A 124 -0.96 -14.18 5.82
N LEU A 125 -1.73 -14.38 6.86
CA LEU A 125 -1.84 -13.50 8.00
C LEU A 125 -1.84 -14.33 9.27
N MET A 126 -1.04 -13.91 10.26
CA MET A 126 -0.98 -14.50 11.58
C MET A 126 -1.13 -13.39 12.62
N ILE A 127 -1.93 -13.65 13.63
CA ILE A 127 -1.99 -12.86 14.86
C ILE A 127 -1.54 -13.74 16.02
N GLY A 128 -0.92 -13.16 17.00
CA GLY A 128 -0.45 -13.92 18.15
C GLY A 128 0.22 -13.06 19.21
N VAL A 129 0.74 -13.73 20.20
CA VAL A 129 1.51 -13.12 21.27
C VAL A 129 2.87 -13.80 21.39
N LYS A 130 3.86 -13.07 21.87
CA LYS A 130 5.18 -13.62 22.24
C LYS A 130 5.58 -13.11 23.63
N ASN A 131 6.30 -13.93 24.37
CA ASN A 131 7.01 -13.52 25.56
C ASN A 131 8.40 -13.00 25.14
N PRO A 132 8.72 -11.71 25.32
CA PRO A 132 10.01 -11.15 24.95
C PRO A 132 11.11 -11.48 25.96
N SER A 133 10.78 -12.07 27.12
CA SER A 133 11.72 -12.34 28.19
C SER A 133 12.83 -13.30 27.74
N GLN A 134 14.07 -12.93 28.01
CA GLN A 134 15.24 -13.79 27.79
C GLN A 134 15.54 -14.69 29.00
N ASP A 135 14.86 -14.47 30.12
CA ASP A 135 15.11 -15.15 31.40
C ASP A 135 14.34 -16.46 31.52
N ASN A 136 13.62 -16.91 30.46
CA ASN A 136 12.72 -18.07 30.47
C ASN A 136 11.69 -18.03 31.62
N MET A 137 11.27 -16.81 31.99
CA MET A 137 10.18 -16.64 32.95
C MET A 137 8.84 -16.94 32.28
N ASP A 138 8.08 -17.81 32.89
CA ASP A 138 6.72 -18.12 32.45
C ASP A 138 5.81 -16.93 32.76
N VAL A 139 4.96 -16.59 31.78
CA VAL A 139 3.91 -15.57 31.92
C VAL A 139 2.58 -16.24 31.67
N CYS A 140 1.62 -16.04 32.59
CA CYS A 140 0.27 -16.54 32.45
C CYS A 140 -0.67 -15.36 32.16
N ALA A 141 -1.22 -15.32 30.97
CA ALA A 141 -2.16 -14.30 30.56
C ALA A 141 -3.25 -14.87 29.65
N GLU A 142 -4.37 -14.18 29.60
CA GLU A 142 -5.42 -14.38 28.61
C GLU A 142 -5.44 -13.18 27.68
N VAL A 143 -5.25 -13.40 26.35
CA VAL A 143 -5.21 -12.33 25.37
C VAL A 143 -6.27 -12.55 24.31
N TRP A 144 -7.11 -11.53 24.10
CA TRP A 144 -8.15 -11.53 23.10
C TRP A 144 -7.86 -10.49 22.03
N PHE A 145 -8.17 -10.85 20.78
CA PHE A 145 -8.00 -10.00 19.62
C PHE A 145 -9.39 -9.59 19.09
N ASN A 146 -9.54 -8.32 18.78
CA ASN A 146 -10.76 -7.77 18.23
C ASN A 146 -10.47 -6.90 17.03
N GLU A 147 -11.21 -7.14 15.95
CA GLU A 147 -11.32 -6.29 14.79
C GLU A 147 -9.98 -6.03 14.04
N LEU A 148 -9.66 -6.90 13.09
CA LEU A 148 -8.61 -6.65 12.11
C LEU A 148 -9.24 -6.09 10.84
N ARG A 149 -8.89 -4.87 10.48
CA ARG A 149 -9.41 -4.20 9.29
C ARG A 149 -8.38 -3.29 8.64
N LEU A 150 -8.58 -3.03 7.36
CA LEU A 150 -7.97 -1.89 6.67
C LEU A 150 -8.95 -0.72 6.77
N SER A 151 -8.48 0.41 7.26
CA SER A 151 -9.21 1.68 7.25
C SER A 151 -8.63 2.62 6.20
N ASP A 152 -9.32 3.72 5.96
CA ASP A 152 -8.85 4.83 5.09
C ASP A 152 -8.36 4.40 3.71
N MET A 153 -9.00 3.37 3.15
CA MET A 153 -8.72 2.99 1.77
C MET A 153 -9.05 4.15 0.85
N ASP A 154 -8.08 4.52 0.00
CA ASP A 154 -8.32 5.47 -1.08
C ASP A 154 -9.42 4.91 -2.01
N ASN A 155 -10.58 5.55 -1.93
CA ASN A 155 -11.77 5.19 -2.69
C ASN A 155 -12.21 6.36 -3.58
N GLU A 156 -11.30 7.29 -3.85
CA GLU A 156 -11.57 8.38 -4.76
C GLU A 156 -11.87 7.84 -6.15
N GLY A 157 -12.98 8.29 -6.71
CA GLY A 157 -13.38 7.94 -8.07
C GLY A 157 -12.58 8.76 -9.07
N GLY A 158 -11.98 8.10 -10.05
CA GLY A 158 -11.37 8.77 -11.18
C GLY A 158 -12.41 9.19 -12.23
N TRP A 159 -12.00 10.05 -13.14
CA TRP A 159 -12.77 10.41 -14.32
C TRP A 159 -11.97 10.13 -15.59
N ALA A 160 -12.68 9.94 -16.71
CA ALA A 160 -12.07 9.88 -18.02
C ALA A 160 -12.87 10.69 -19.02
N ALA A 161 -12.16 11.27 -19.97
CA ALA A 161 -12.74 11.98 -21.09
C ALA A 161 -12.06 11.58 -22.39
N THR A 162 -12.85 11.49 -23.45
CA THR A 162 -12.35 11.31 -24.81
C THR A 162 -12.96 12.40 -25.69
N LEU A 163 -12.11 13.11 -26.41
CA LEU A 163 -12.50 14.02 -27.46
C LEU A 163 -12.00 13.47 -28.79
N ALA A 164 -12.88 13.28 -29.73
CA ALA A 164 -12.52 12.89 -31.10
C ALA A 164 -13.11 13.88 -32.08
N VAL A 165 -12.31 14.35 -33.04
CA VAL A 165 -12.69 15.28 -34.08
C VAL A 165 -12.23 14.72 -35.41
N ASP A 166 -13.17 14.44 -36.30
CA ASP A 166 -12.92 14.05 -37.68
C ASP A 166 -13.45 15.12 -38.61
N THR A 167 -12.58 15.67 -39.41
CA THR A 167 -12.93 16.76 -40.33
C THR A 167 -12.47 16.42 -41.75
N ASN A 168 -13.38 16.57 -42.70
CA ASN A 168 -13.08 16.46 -44.10
C ASN A 168 -13.28 17.84 -44.75
N VAL A 169 -12.22 18.39 -45.29
CA VAL A 169 -12.26 19.68 -46.04
C VAL A 169 -12.27 19.38 -47.53
N ALA A 170 -13.47 19.09 -48.05
CA ALA A 170 -13.67 18.62 -49.42
C ALA A 170 -12.70 17.47 -49.78
N ASP A 171 -12.17 17.44 -50.98
CA ASP A 171 -11.20 16.45 -51.41
C ASP A 171 -9.73 16.86 -51.08
N PHE A 172 -9.57 18.01 -50.44
CA PHE A 172 -8.25 18.61 -50.15
C PHE A 172 -7.60 18.03 -48.92
N MET A 173 -8.32 17.86 -47.79
CA MET A 173 -7.71 17.47 -46.54
C MET A 173 -8.66 16.69 -45.63
N ASN A 174 -8.15 15.62 -45.01
CA ASN A 174 -8.80 14.93 -43.92
C ASN A 174 -7.95 15.08 -42.66
N ILE A 175 -8.57 15.49 -41.55
CA ILE A 175 -7.94 15.58 -40.25
C ILE A 175 -8.72 14.68 -39.27
N SER A 176 -8.03 13.79 -38.58
CA SER A 176 -8.55 13.05 -37.45
C SER A 176 -7.70 13.39 -36.23
N ALA A 177 -8.31 13.86 -35.16
CA ALA A 177 -7.65 14.17 -33.92
C ALA A 177 -8.39 13.50 -32.76
N THR A 178 -7.68 12.80 -31.91
CA THR A 178 -8.22 12.17 -30.72
C THR A 178 -7.39 12.56 -29.52
N ALA A 179 -8.06 13.05 -28.47
CA ALA A 179 -7.45 13.28 -27.17
C ALA A 179 -8.18 12.45 -26.13
N ARG A 180 -7.43 11.73 -25.30
CA ARG A 180 -7.94 10.91 -24.20
C ARG A 180 -7.22 11.28 -22.93
N GLN A 181 -7.97 11.37 -21.85
CA GLN A 181 -7.41 11.56 -20.52
C GLN A 181 -8.19 10.70 -19.54
N SER A 182 -7.49 9.99 -18.66
CA SER A 182 -8.06 9.33 -17.49
C SER A 182 -7.21 9.61 -16.26
N THR A 183 -7.86 9.70 -15.12
CA THR A 183 -7.18 9.88 -13.83
C THR A 183 -7.17 8.57 -13.04
N SER A 184 -6.27 8.48 -12.08
CA SER A 184 -6.24 7.35 -11.16
C SER A 184 -7.61 7.17 -10.49
N GLY A 185 -7.99 5.94 -10.17
CA GLY A 185 -9.32 5.61 -9.65
C GLY A 185 -10.42 5.46 -10.72
N PHE A 186 -10.13 5.76 -12.00
CA PHE A 186 -11.08 5.50 -13.08
C PHE A 186 -11.17 4.01 -13.39
N GLY A 187 -12.39 3.52 -13.59
CA GLY A 187 -12.66 2.14 -13.95
C GLY A 187 -14.12 1.92 -14.30
N ASN A 188 -14.44 0.74 -14.80
CA ASN A 188 -15.81 0.33 -15.08
C ASN A 188 -16.60 0.10 -13.79
N ILE A 189 -17.93 0.18 -13.85
CA ILE A 189 -18.83 -0.01 -12.69
C ILE A 189 -18.65 -1.40 -12.04
N GLU A 190 -18.25 -2.39 -12.81
CA GLU A 190 -18.03 -3.76 -12.34
C GLU A 190 -16.65 -4.00 -11.71
N GLN A 191 -15.72 -3.05 -11.87
CA GLN A 191 -14.36 -3.15 -11.31
C GLN A 191 -14.30 -2.73 -9.86
N GLY A 192 -13.72 -3.59 -9.03
CA GLY A 192 -13.40 -3.25 -7.65
C GLY A 192 -12.32 -2.16 -7.56
N PRO A 193 -12.14 -1.52 -6.40
CA PRO A 193 -11.14 -0.45 -6.20
C PRO A 193 -9.70 -0.87 -6.59
N SER A 194 -9.34 -2.13 -6.37
CA SER A 194 -8.01 -2.67 -6.71
C SER A 194 -7.76 -2.88 -8.20
N GLU A 195 -8.83 -2.93 -9.00
CA GLU A 195 -8.78 -3.20 -10.44
C GLU A 195 -8.84 -1.93 -11.30
N ARG A 196 -9.09 -0.78 -10.67
CA ARG A 196 -9.16 0.52 -11.34
C ARG A 196 -7.78 1.02 -11.73
N ASP A 197 -7.73 1.94 -12.69
CA ASP A 197 -6.48 2.60 -13.07
C ASP A 197 -5.81 3.27 -11.85
N LYS A 198 -4.52 3.03 -11.68
CA LYS A 198 -3.74 3.55 -10.55
C LYS A 198 -2.85 4.73 -10.93
N ILE A 199 -2.85 5.10 -12.19
CA ILE A 199 -2.04 6.19 -12.75
C ILE A 199 -2.89 7.07 -13.62
N ASP A 200 -2.52 8.32 -13.72
CA ASP A 200 -3.07 9.25 -14.70
C ASP A 200 -2.50 8.90 -16.08
N LYS A 201 -3.38 8.91 -17.09
CA LYS A 201 -3.00 8.66 -18.48
C LYS A 201 -3.50 9.79 -19.35
N LYS A 202 -2.65 10.23 -20.25
CA LYS A 202 -2.99 11.20 -21.27
C LYS A 202 -2.46 10.73 -22.62
N GLN A 203 -3.31 10.70 -23.62
CA GLN A 203 -2.98 10.30 -24.97
C GLN A 203 -3.57 11.30 -25.96
N ASP A 204 -2.74 11.82 -26.83
CA ASP A 204 -3.11 12.73 -27.89
C ASP A 204 -2.62 12.18 -29.23
N ASP A 205 -3.54 12.01 -30.19
CA ASP A 205 -3.23 11.52 -31.53
C ASP A 205 -3.79 12.49 -32.58
N ILE A 206 -2.98 12.88 -33.56
CA ILE A 206 -3.41 13.70 -34.70
C ILE A 206 -2.91 13.03 -35.96
N ILE A 207 -3.81 12.80 -36.90
CA ILE A 207 -3.52 12.31 -38.23
C ILE A 207 -4.11 13.27 -39.26
N SER A 208 -3.29 13.71 -40.19
CA SER A 208 -3.72 14.60 -41.28
C SER A 208 -3.26 14.06 -42.64
N ASN A 209 -4.21 13.93 -43.55
CA ASN A 209 -3.96 13.55 -44.93
C ASN A 209 -4.33 14.72 -45.83
N ILE A 210 -3.39 15.28 -46.56
CA ILE A 210 -3.53 16.45 -47.38
C ILE A 210 -3.19 16.12 -48.84
N ASN A 211 -4.06 16.42 -49.77
CA ASN A 211 -3.77 16.33 -51.18
C ASN A 211 -3.35 17.69 -51.74
N VAL A 212 -2.04 17.95 -51.62
CA VAL A 212 -1.45 19.24 -52.07
C VAL A 212 -1.63 19.45 -53.58
N GLY A 213 -1.79 18.38 -54.35
CA GLY A 213 -2.03 18.45 -55.80
C GLY A 213 -3.25 19.26 -56.15
N GLN A 214 -4.27 19.33 -55.30
CA GLN A 214 -5.50 20.12 -55.52
C GLN A 214 -5.31 21.64 -55.43
N LEU A 215 -4.16 22.11 -54.95
CA LEU A 215 -3.82 23.55 -54.98
C LEU A 215 -3.35 24.01 -56.35
N PHE A 216 -3.12 23.10 -57.28
CA PHE A 216 -2.66 23.40 -58.63
C PHE A 216 -3.79 23.22 -59.64
N PRO A 217 -3.71 23.89 -60.82
CA PRO A 217 -4.73 23.71 -61.85
C PRO A 217 -4.88 22.25 -62.29
N ASP A 218 -6.12 21.78 -62.47
CA ASP A 218 -6.44 20.39 -62.84
C ASP A 218 -5.75 19.96 -64.17
N THR A 219 -5.44 20.93 -65.04
CA THR A 219 -4.72 20.69 -66.28
C THR A 219 -3.31 20.13 -66.10
N TRP A 220 -2.73 20.27 -64.90
CA TRP A 220 -1.36 19.75 -64.59
C TRP A 220 -1.41 18.29 -64.17
N GLY A 221 -2.58 17.73 -63.78
CA GLY A 221 -2.72 16.34 -63.41
C GLY A 221 -1.88 15.91 -62.22
N LEU A 222 -1.57 16.85 -61.30
CA LEU A 222 -0.71 16.60 -60.15
C LEU A 222 -1.48 15.94 -59.03
N ASN A 223 -1.05 14.83 -58.52
CA ASN A 223 -1.53 14.18 -57.30
C ASN A 223 -0.35 14.08 -56.31
N ILE A 224 -0.36 14.90 -55.29
CA ILE A 224 0.72 15.02 -54.28
C ILE A 224 0.10 14.76 -52.88
N PRO A 225 0.00 13.52 -52.44
CA PRO A 225 -0.48 13.21 -51.12
C PRO A 225 0.59 13.49 -50.07
N LEU A 226 0.24 14.22 -49.00
CA LEU A 226 1.04 14.46 -47.82
C LEU A 226 0.31 13.89 -46.62
N ASN A 227 0.97 13.00 -45.90
CA ASN A 227 0.44 12.41 -44.68
C ASN A 227 1.28 12.85 -43.49
N TYR A 228 0.64 13.33 -42.46
CA TYR A 228 1.26 13.70 -41.18
C TYR A 228 0.55 12.97 -40.06
N GLY A 229 1.31 12.40 -39.14
CA GLY A 229 0.81 11.76 -37.95
C GLY A 229 1.73 12.05 -36.77
N GLN A 230 1.13 12.40 -35.64
CA GLN A 230 1.80 12.58 -34.35
C GLN A 230 0.92 11.95 -33.28
N GLY A 231 1.51 11.15 -32.39
CA GLY A 231 0.88 10.61 -31.21
C GLY A 231 1.83 10.73 -30.04
N GLU A 232 1.29 11.08 -28.88
CA GLU A 232 2.01 11.18 -27.62
C GLU A 232 1.17 10.52 -26.52
N GLU A 233 1.85 9.79 -25.62
CA GLU A 233 1.26 9.14 -24.45
C GLU A 233 2.11 9.47 -23.23
N TYR A 234 1.43 9.89 -22.12
CA TYR A 234 2.04 10.26 -20.85
C TYR A 234 1.41 9.52 -19.69
#